data_3d0ae930bd286a963d852011f500e30c
#
_entry.id   3d0ae930bd286a963d852011f500e30c
#
_cell.length_a   1.000
_cell.length_b   1.000
_cell.length_c   1.000
_cell.angle_alpha   90.00
_cell.angle_beta   90.00
_cell.angle_gamma   90.00
#
_symmetry.space_group_name_H-M   'P 1'
#
loop_
_entity.id
_entity.type
_entity.pdbx_description
1 polymer ?
#
loop_
_entity_poly.entity_id
_entity_poly.type
_entity_poly.pdbx_seq_one_letter_code
_entity_poly.pdbx_strand_id
1 'polypeptide(L)'
;MIDIKELLIKTLHEKENKRSRSTQVQIGPSELGGCRRKVWYRLNDQPETNDAELKLAAIMGTAIHTAIESAFAGNKSIMLETTVEHNGMKAHVDAYLPDTGDVIDWKTVKAKNLSYFPSQQQRWQVQTYGYLIEKSGVGKPKNVHLVAIPRDGDERDIKVHSEPYDEAVALEALDWLAAIKESAEAPAPERDESYCKFYCKFYDASGEMGCVGLKKERTKTELPEIEDSSADLSALEYAQLDNQIKQLTERKEAIRDSLAGLLGVTKSGFEIKWTSIQNNTVDKEAVEKALGYVPMKQGKESARLSVKQTGGK
;
A
#
# COMPACT_ATOMS: atom_id res chain seq x y z
N MET A 1 33.68 4.88 17.26
CA MET A 1 32.51 5.80 17.07
C MET A 1 31.32 4.92 16.87
N ILE A 2 30.20 5.14 17.58
CA ILE A 2 28.99 4.34 17.45
C ILE A 2 28.34 4.72 16.11
N ASP A 3 27.99 3.72 15.29
CA ASP A 3 27.15 3.96 14.11
C ASP A 3 25.69 4.15 14.57
N ILE A 4 25.25 5.41 14.53
CA ILE A 4 23.91 5.81 14.97
C ILE A 4 22.81 5.17 14.10
N LYS A 5 23.06 4.99 12.81
CA LYS A 5 22.12 4.33 11.91
C LYS A 5 21.92 2.86 12.30
N GLU A 6 23.03 2.16 12.53
CA GLU A 6 23.00 0.75 12.94
C GLU A 6 22.33 0.59 14.32
N LEU A 7 22.67 1.45 15.28
CA LEU A 7 22.04 1.46 16.60
C LEU A 7 20.52 1.67 16.49
N LEU A 8 20.07 2.64 15.70
CA LEU A 8 18.65 2.91 15.50
C LEU A 8 17.92 1.71 14.88
N ILE A 9 18.48 1.15 13.80
CA ILE A 9 17.90 -0.01 13.11
C ILE A 9 17.77 -1.19 14.09
N LYS A 10 18.82 -1.53 14.80
CA LYS A 10 18.84 -2.61 15.80
C LYS A 10 17.76 -2.40 16.86
N THR A 11 17.66 -1.19 17.43
CA THR A 11 16.69 -0.88 18.48
C THR A 11 15.24 -1.00 17.96
N LEU A 12 14.98 -0.56 16.73
CA LEU A 12 13.68 -0.70 16.10
C LEU A 12 13.31 -2.18 15.84
N HIS A 13 14.26 -3.00 15.39
CA HIS A 13 14.08 -4.43 15.22
C HIS A 13 13.76 -5.14 16.53
N GLU A 14 14.53 -4.86 17.59
CA GLU A 14 14.30 -5.46 18.91
C GLU A 14 12.92 -5.12 19.47
N LYS A 15 12.44 -3.89 19.25
CA LYS A 15 11.11 -3.45 19.69
C LYS A 15 10.01 -4.15 18.91
N GLU A 16 10.14 -4.23 17.57
CA GLU A 16 9.12 -4.83 16.72
C GLU A 16 9.02 -6.35 16.94
N ASN A 17 10.12 -7.04 17.10
CA ASN A 17 10.16 -8.47 17.36
C ASN A 17 9.53 -8.87 18.72
N LYS A 18 9.46 -7.95 19.67
CA LYS A 18 8.79 -8.17 20.97
C LYS A 18 7.29 -7.95 20.95
N ARG A 19 6.72 -7.48 19.84
CA ARG A 19 5.27 -7.23 19.76
C ARG A 19 4.50 -8.56 19.60
N SER A 20 3.41 -8.71 20.35
CA SER A 20 2.55 -9.90 20.29
C SER A 20 1.98 -10.19 18.89
N ARG A 21 1.77 -9.14 18.08
CA ARG A 21 1.29 -9.27 16.69
C ARG A 21 2.34 -9.87 15.75
N SER A 22 3.64 -9.68 16.00
CA SER A 22 4.71 -10.27 15.17
C SER A 22 4.87 -11.77 15.38
N THR A 23 4.36 -12.29 16.49
CA THR A 23 4.37 -13.72 16.84
C THR A 23 3.07 -14.44 16.51
N GLN A 24 2.09 -13.76 15.92
CA GLN A 24 0.81 -14.39 15.56
C GLN A 24 0.99 -15.36 14.39
N VAL A 25 0.78 -16.65 14.66
CA VAL A 25 0.86 -17.73 13.65
C VAL A 25 -0.45 -17.84 12.85
N GLN A 26 -1.59 -17.50 13.45
CA GLN A 26 -2.90 -17.63 12.81
C GLN A 26 -3.10 -16.58 11.71
N ILE A 27 -3.78 -17.00 10.63
CA ILE A 27 -4.20 -16.10 9.55
C ILE A 27 -5.31 -15.20 10.08
N GLY A 28 -5.09 -13.90 10.00
CA GLY A 28 -6.07 -12.88 10.40
C GLY A 28 -6.74 -12.19 9.20
N PRO A 29 -7.77 -11.36 9.46
CA PRO A 29 -8.51 -10.66 8.40
C PRO A 29 -7.64 -9.82 7.46
N SER A 30 -6.53 -9.25 7.93
CA SER A 30 -5.61 -8.46 7.11
C SER A 30 -4.88 -9.24 6.02
N GLU A 31 -4.96 -10.57 6.03
CA GLU A 31 -4.31 -11.44 5.06
C GLU A 31 -5.27 -11.98 4.00
N LEU A 32 -6.59 -11.85 4.24
CA LEU A 32 -7.63 -12.28 3.30
C LEU A 32 -7.54 -11.46 2.00
N GLY A 33 -7.55 -12.16 0.85
CA GLY A 33 -7.35 -11.52 -0.45
C GLY A 33 -5.91 -11.13 -0.75
N GLY A 34 -4.95 -11.55 0.08
CA GLY A 34 -3.52 -11.42 -0.17
C GLY A 34 -3.00 -12.44 -1.18
N CYS A 35 -1.71 -12.78 -1.10
CA CYS A 35 -1.14 -13.85 -1.93
C CYS A 35 -1.49 -15.21 -1.35
N ARG A 36 -2.23 -16.06 -2.11
CA ARG A 36 -2.64 -17.41 -1.69
C ARG A 36 -1.45 -18.28 -1.31
N ARG A 37 -0.39 -18.25 -2.11
CA ARG A 37 0.82 -19.04 -1.84
C ARG A 37 1.48 -18.64 -0.52
N LYS A 38 1.53 -17.35 -0.20
CA LYS A 38 2.05 -16.87 1.09
C LYS A 38 1.22 -17.40 2.26
N VAL A 39 -0.11 -17.36 2.13
CA VAL A 39 -1.04 -17.88 3.15
C VAL A 39 -0.90 -19.38 3.30
N TRP A 40 -0.81 -20.10 2.19
CA TRP A 40 -0.60 -21.55 2.20
C TRP A 40 0.71 -21.92 2.89
N TYR A 41 1.81 -21.21 2.61
CA TYR A 41 3.10 -21.44 3.28
C TYR A 41 3.02 -21.26 4.79
N ARG A 42 2.31 -20.23 5.25
CA ARG A 42 2.08 -20.01 6.69
C ARG A 42 1.24 -21.12 7.33
N LEU A 43 0.20 -21.59 6.64
CA LEU A 43 -0.66 -22.66 7.13
C LEU A 43 0.04 -24.02 7.20
N ASN A 44 1.09 -24.19 6.41
CA ASN A 44 1.86 -25.44 6.33
C ASN A 44 3.27 -25.31 6.97
N ASP A 45 3.46 -24.31 7.85
CA ASP A 45 4.68 -24.10 8.61
C ASP A 45 5.96 -24.11 7.74
N GLN A 46 5.87 -23.61 6.50
CA GLN A 46 7.03 -23.50 5.63
C GLN A 46 8.07 -22.54 6.21
N PRO A 47 9.36 -22.83 6.11
CA PRO A 47 10.39 -21.98 6.66
C PRO A 47 10.42 -20.62 5.95
N GLU A 48 10.65 -19.57 6.72
CA GLU A 48 10.92 -18.24 6.18
C GLU A 48 12.32 -18.25 5.55
N THR A 49 12.41 -17.93 4.26
CA THR A 49 13.66 -18.01 3.44
C THR A 49 14.25 -16.64 3.15
N ASN A 50 13.52 -15.58 3.45
CA ASN A 50 13.94 -14.21 3.17
C ASN A 50 13.88 -13.38 4.45
N ASP A 51 15.02 -12.89 4.90
CA ASP A 51 15.12 -11.88 5.93
C ASP A 51 14.54 -10.55 5.40
N ALA A 52 13.23 -10.51 5.30
CA ALA A 52 12.54 -9.31 4.90
C ALA A 52 12.87 -8.22 5.92
N GLU A 53 13.70 -7.27 5.50
CA GLU A 53 14.16 -6.17 6.34
C GLU A 53 13.01 -5.50 7.08
N LEU A 54 13.28 -5.03 8.29
CA LEU A 54 12.33 -4.26 9.07
C LEU A 54 11.88 -3.04 8.29
N LYS A 55 10.59 -2.98 7.99
CA LYS A 55 10.06 -1.92 7.13
C LYS A 55 9.70 -0.72 7.97
N LEU A 56 10.50 0.31 7.86
CA LEU A 56 10.21 1.62 8.48
C LEU A 56 8.76 2.05 8.24
N ALA A 57 8.20 1.73 7.05
CA ALA A 57 6.81 2.00 6.73
C ALA A 57 5.80 1.30 7.66
N ALA A 58 6.08 0.08 8.11
CA ALA A 58 5.23 -0.65 9.06
C ALA A 58 5.33 -0.03 10.46
N ILE A 59 6.53 0.35 10.88
CA ILE A 59 6.77 1.03 12.16
C ILE A 59 6.02 2.36 12.21
N MET A 60 6.12 3.17 11.15
CA MET A 60 5.38 4.43 11.03
C MET A 60 3.87 4.20 11.06
N GLY A 61 3.39 3.15 10.36
CA GLY A 61 1.98 2.77 10.42
C GLY A 61 1.51 2.51 11.83
N THR A 62 2.25 1.69 12.55
CA THR A 62 1.98 1.41 13.97
C THR A 62 1.99 2.66 14.84
N ALA A 63 2.97 3.55 14.65
CA ALA A 63 3.06 4.79 15.43
C ALA A 63 1.83 5.70 15.21
N ILE A 64 1.33 5.77 13.97
CA ILE A 64 0.12 6.52 13.62
C ILE A 64 -1.12 5.88 14.28
N HIS A 65 -1.28 4.55 14.22
CA HIS A 65 -2.36 3.86 14.91
C HIS A 65 -2.35 4.15 16.42
N THR A 66 -1.19 4.02 17.06
CA THR A 66 -1.06 4.33 18.50
C THR A 66 -1.39 5.79 18.81
N ALA A 67 -1.04 6.73 17.95
CA ALA A 67 -1.40 8.15 18.11
C ALA A 67 -2.92 8.36 18.02
N ILE A 68 -3.59 7.71 17.05
CA ILE A 68 -5.05 7.76 16.91
C ILE A 68 -5.73 7.15 18.13
N GLU A 69 -5.33 5.96 18.57
CA GLU A 69 -5.83 5.30 19.76
C GLU A 69 -5.71 6.21 21.00
N SER A 70 -4.56 6.85 21.15
CA SER A 70 -4.31 7.78 22.25
C SER A 70 -5.21 9.02 22.18
N ALA A 71 -5.50 9.52 20.99
CA ALA A 71 -6.37 10.68 20.79
C ALA A 71 -7.84 10.36 21.14
N PHE A 72 -8.29 9.13 20.93
CA PHE A 72 -9.62 8.67 21.31
C PHE A 72 -9.70 8.09 22.73
N ALA A 73 -8.58 7.98 23.44
CA ALA A 73 -8.56 7.41 24.79
C ALA A 73 -9.52 8.14 25.72
N GLY A 74 -10.37 7.36 26.41
CA GLY A 74 -11.40 7.88 27.32
C GLY A 74 -12.73 8.28 26.64
N ASN A 75 -12.84 8.25 25.34
CA ASN A 75 -14.10 8.41 24.64
C ASN A 75 -14.93 7.09 24.75
N LYS A 76 -16.03 7.14 25.50
CA LYS A 76 -16.87 5.97 25.77
C LYS A 76 -17.76 5.53 24.58
N SER A 77 -17.89 6.37 23.55
CA SER A 77 -18.69 6.07 22.36
C SER A 77 -17.93 5.25 21.32
N ILE A 78 -16.64 4.98 21.52
CA ILE A 78 -15.78 4.24 20.60
C ILE A 78 -15.03 3.14 21.36
N MET A 79 -15.10 1.93 20.86
CA MET A 79 -14.30 0.80 21.32
C MET A 79 -13.07 0.69 20.40
N LEU A 80 -11.89 0.79 20.99
CA LEU A 80 -10.60 0.73 20.27
C LEU A 80 -9.95 -0.62 20.46
N GLU A 81 -9.16 -1.07 19.47
CA GLU A 81 -8.38 -2.33 19.51
C GLU A 81 -9.19 -3.52 20.09
N THR A 82 -10.48 -3.56 19.72
CA THR A 82 -11.39 -4.55 20.25
C THR A 82 -11.02 -5.94 19.75
N THR A 83 -10.71 -6.82 20.68
CA THR A 83 -10.43 -8.22 20.36
C THR A 83 -11.73 -8.95 20.09
N VAL A 84 -11.84 -9.58 18.94
CA VAL A 84 -12.96 -10.42 18.52
C VAL A 84 -12.45 -11.76 18.02
N GLU A 85 -13.23 -12.82 18.24
CA GLU A 85 -12.87 -14.16 17.81
C GLU A 85 -14.12 -14.95 17.43
N HIS A 86 -14.07 -15.64 16.28
CA HIS A 86 -15.10 -16.57 15.86
C HIS A 86 -14.50 -17.64 14.96
N ASN A 87 -14.89 -18.91 15.16
CA ASN A 87 -14.43 -20.06 14.38
C ASN A 87 -12.91 -20.13 14.19
N GLY A 88 -12.14 -19.81 15.24
CA GLY A 88 -10.67 -19.85 15.22
C GLY A 88 -10.01 -18.69 14.47
N MET A 89 -10.78 -17.72 14.00
CA MET A 89 -10.22 -16.47 13.48
C MET A 89 -10.29 -15.40 14.56
N LYS A 90 -9.14 -14.87 14.93
CA LYS A 90 -8.99 -13.80 15.91
C LYS A 90 -8.54 -12.51 15.22
N ALA A 91 -9.13 -11.40 15.64
CA ALA A 91 -8.79 -10.08 15.15
C ALA A 91 -8.77 -9.03 16.26
N HIS A 92 -8.04 -7.94 15.99
CA HIS A 92 -8.12 -6.69 16.74
C HIS A 92 -8.71 -5.67 15.80
N VAL A 93 -9.92 -5.23 16.08
CA VAL A 93 -10.63 -4.22 15.29
C VAL A 93 -10.15 -2.86 15.73
N ASP A 94 -9.65 -2.05 14.80
CA ASP A 94 -9.05 -0.76 15.14
C ASP A 94 -10.05 0.14 15.90
N ALA A 95 -11.29 0.25 15.39
CA ALA A 95 -12.34 0.96 16.09
C ALA A 95 -13.76 0.43 15.77
N TYR A 96 -14.63 0.45 16.77
CA TYR A 96 -16.05 0.15 16.64
C TYR A 96 -16.88 1.16 17.42
N LEU A 97 -17.94 1.70 16.83
CA LEU A 97 -18.88 2.62 17.43
C LEU A 97 -20.20 1.88 17.70
N PRO A 98 -20.47 1.42 18.94
CA PRO A 98 -21.66 0.62 19.24
C PRO A 98 -22.98 1.34 18.96
N ASP A 99 -23.05 2.65 19.17
CA ASP A 99 -24.28 3.44 19.03
C ASP A 99 -24.74 3.53 17.56
N THR A 100 -23.81 3.62 16.64
CA THR A 100 -24.10 3.73 15.19
C THR A 100 -23.93 2.41 14.46
N GLY A 101 -23.14 1.49 15.00
CA GLY A 101 -22.78 0.23 14.35
C GLY A 101 -21.66 0.39 13.32
N ASP A 102 -20.85 1.44 13.42
CA ASP A 102 -19.77 1.72 12.48
C ASP A 102 -18.49 0.99 12.89
N VAL A 103 -17.89 0.27 11.93
CA VAL A 103 -16.60 -0.41 12.06
C VAL A 103 -15.58 0.36 11.26
N ILE A 104 -14.44 0.69 11.86
CA ILE A 104 -13.42 1.52 11.23
C ILE A 104 -12.08 0.80 11.24
N ASP A 105 -11.38 0.88 10.12
CA ASP A 105 -10.02 0.38 9.95
C ASP A 105 -9.13 1.50 9.38
N TRP A 106 -8.06 1.81 10.09
CA TRP A 106 -7.11 2.86 9.72
C TRP A 106 -6.02 2.29 8.81
N LYS A 107 -5.72 2.96 7.72
CA LYS A 107 -4.66 2.57 6.78
C LYS A 107 -3.68 3.70 6.54
N THR A 108 -2.42 3.47 6.84
CA THR A 108 -1.36 4.41 6.46
C THR A 108 -0.86 4.10 5.06
N VAL A 109 -0.91 5.07 4.19
CA VAL A 109 -0.57 4.92 2.77
C VAL A 109 0.45 5.97 2.31
N LYS A 110 1.05 5.81 1.14
CA LYS A 110 1.71 6.92 0.45
C LYS A 110 0.67 7.70 -0.35
N ALA A 111 0.76 9.04 -0.39
CA ALA A 111 -0.20 9.89 -1.11
C ALA A 111 -0.43 9.44 -2.56
N LYS A 112 0.63 9.03 -3.26
CA LYS A 112 0.54 8.50 -4.63
C LYS A 112 -0.30 7.22 -4.78
N ASN A 113 -0.57 6.52 -3.69
CA ASN A 113 -1.35 5.27 -3.71
C ASN A 113 -2.84 5.50 -3.37
N LEU A 114 -3.25 6.73 -3.05
CA LEU A 114 -4.64 7.06 -2.73
C LEU A 114 -5.62 6.80 -3.89
N SER A 115 -5.14 6.84 -5.13
CA SER A 115 -5.95 6.50 -6.31
C SER A 115 -6.33 5.01 -6.41
N TYR A 116 -5.61 4.14 -5.71
CA TYR A 116 -5.85 2.69 -5.67
C TYR A 116 -6.49 2.24 -4.35
N PHE A 117 -6.92 3.17 -3.53
CA PHE A 117 -7.56 2.89 -2.25
C PHE A 117 -9.09 2.98 -2.36
N PRO A 118 -9.83 2.01 -1.77
CA PRO A 118 -9.33 0.81 -1.12
C PRO A 118 -9.05 -0.33 -2.11
N SER A 119 -8.15 -1.24 -1.73
CA SER A 119 -7.99 -2.52 -2.41
C SER A 119 -9.03 -3.53 -1.94
N GLN A 120 -9.28 -4.59 -2.73
CA GLN A 120 -10.16 -5.69 -2.33
C GLN A 120 -9.73 -6.33 -1.00
N GLN A 121 -8.42 -6.51 -0.79
CA GLN A 121 -7.89 -7.04 0.47
C GLN A 121 -8.29 -6.17 1.68
N GLN A 122 -8.28 -4.85 1.53
CA GLN A 122 -8.69 -3.92 2.60
C GLN A 122 -10.21 -3.99 2.83
N ARG A 123 -11.00 -4.06 1.75
CA ARG A 123 -12.46 -4.23 1.85
C ARG A 123 -12.81 -5.54 2.55
N TRP A 124 -12.20 -6.64 2.15
CA TRP A 124 -12.41 -7.93 2.80
C TRP A 124 -12.02 -7.91 4.27
N GLN A 125 -10.93 -7.23 4.63
CA GLN A 125 -10.51 -7.09 6.02
C GLN A 125 -11.58 -6.40 6.85
N VAL A 126 -12.07 -5.23 6.45
CA VAL A 126 -13.03 -4.46 7.24
C VAL A 126 -14.41 -5.10 7.30
N GLN A 127 -14.85 -5.75 6.21
CA GLN A 127 -16.09 -6.54 6.20
C GLN A 127 -15.98 -7.76 7.14
N THR A 128 -14.82 -8.43 7.14
CA THR A 128 -14.57 -9.53 8.09
C THR A 128 -14.51 -9.03 9.54
N TYR A 129 -14.05 -7.81 9.80
CA TYR A 129 -14.15 -7.22 11.13
C TYR A 129 -15.61 -7.07 11.56
N GLY A 130 -16.49 -6.58 10.68
CA GLY A 130 -17.93 -6.53 10.92
C GLY A 130 -18.49 -7.92 11.27
N TYR A 131 -18.18 -8.93 10.46
CA TYR A 131 -18.57 -10.30 10.70
C TYR A 131 -18.14 -10.82 12.08
N LEU A 132 -16.89 -10.61 12.43
CA LEU A 132 -16.36 -11.05 13.73
C LEU A 132 -17.01 -10.31 14.90
N ILE A 133 -17.29 -9.00 14.80
CA ILE A 133 -18.03 -8.22 15.80
C ILE A 133 -19.41 -8.82 16.04
N GLU A 134 -20.12 -9.13 14.96
CA GLU A 134 -21.48 -9.70 15.04
C GLU A 134 -21.45 -11.10 15.64
N LYS A 135 -20.62 -12.00 15.11
CA LYS A 135 -20.58 -13.41 15.52
C LYS A 135 -19.98 -13.64 16.90
N SER A 136 -19.13 -12.73 17.38
CA SER A 136 -18.63 -12.76 18.77
C SER A 136 -19.59 -12.11 19.78
N GLY A 137 -20.72 -11.56 19.32
CA GLY A 137 -21.72 -10.94 20.19
C GLY A 137 -21.32 -9.57 20.76
N VAL A 138 -20.27 -8.95 20.22
CA VAL A 138 -19.78 -7.62 20.66
C VAL A 138 -20.73 -6.51 20.22
N GLY A 139 -21.37 -6.65 19.07
CA GLY A 139 -22.28 -5.64 18.57
C GLY A 139 -22.99 -6.01 17.27
N LYS A 140 -23.68 -5.02 16.69
CA LYS A 140 -24.40 -5.16 15.43
C LYS A 140 -23.82 -4.16 14.41
N PRO A 141 -22.88 -4.55 13.56
CA PRO A 141 -22.31 -3.67 12.54
C PRO A 141 -23.39 -3.28 11.53
N LYS A 142 -23.32 -2.05 11.07
CA LYS A 142 -24.19 -1.50 10.01
C LYS A 142 -23.39 -1.00 8.84
N ASN A 143 -22.28 -0.30 9.12
CA ASN A 143 -21.41 0.24 8.10
C ASN A 143 -19.96 -0.11 8.42
N VAL A 144 -19.16 -0.15 7.38
CA VAL A 144 -17.70 -0.31 7.49
C VAL A 144 -17.00 0.86 6.82
N HIS A 145 -15.91 1.30 7.43
CA HIS A 145 -15.16 2.47 6.99
C HIS A 145 -13.68 2.13 6.90
N LEU A 146 -13.09 2.45 5.77
CA LEU A 146 -11.65 2.40 5.57
C LEU A 146 -11.14 3.83 5.49
N VAL A 147 -10.20 4.19 6.34
CA VAL A 147 -9.65 5.54 6.40
C VAL A 147 -8.19 5.51 6.01
N ALA A 148 -7.87 6.04 4.83
CA ALA A 148 -6.50 6.17 4.36
C ALA A 148 -5.88 7.47 4.87
N ILE A 149 -4.80 7.34 5.62
CA ILE A 149 -4.02 8.44 6.19
C ILE A 149 -2.68 8.48 5.45
N PRO A 150 -2.45 9.49 4.60
CA PRO A 150 -1.20 9.61 3.86
C PRO A 150 -0.05 9.98 4.80
N ARG A 151 1.08 9.25 4.71
CA ARG A 151 2.26 9.50 5.54
C ARG A 151 3.09 10.69 5.05
N ASP A 152 2.89 11.08 3.82
CA ASP A 152 3.59 12.12 3.05
C ASP A 152 2.61 13.16 2.48
N GLY A 153 1.46 13.31 3.15
CA GLY A 153 0.40 14.27 2.86
C GLY A 153 -0.02 15.04 4.10
N ASP A 154 -1.14 15.72 4.01
CA ASP A 154 -1.74 16.45 5.12
C ASP A 154 -3.19 15.99 5.41
N GLU A 155 -3.88 16.65 6.34
CA GLU A 155 -5.25 16.29 6.76
C GLU A 155 -6.28 16.34 5.61
N ARG A 156 -6.05 17.16 4.59
CA ARG A 156 -6.93 17.29 3.40
C ARG A 156 -6.83 16.09 2.48
N ASP A 157 -5.74 15.33 2.59
CA ASP A 157 -5.48 14.15 1.78
C ASP A 157 -6.04 12.87 2.43
N ILE A 158 -6.61 12.97 3.65
CA ILE A 158 -7.28 11.84 4.29
C ILE A 158 -8.47 11.42 3.44
N LYS A 159 -8.47 10.16 3.00
CA LYS A 159 -9.54 9.60 2.19
C LYS A 159 -10.34 8.60 3.01
N VAL A 160 -11.65 8.75 3.03
CA VAL A 160 -12.58 7.82 3.67
C VAL A 160 -13.37 7.08 2.60
N HIS A 161 -13.35 5.76 2.68
CA HIS A 161 -14.27 4.89 1.94
C HIS A 161 -15.27 4.30 2.91
N SER A 162 -16.55 4.42 2.63
CA SER A 162 -17.64 3.92 3.47
C SER A 162 -18.58 3.08 2.64
N GLU A 163 -18.95 1.93 3.18
CA GLU A 163 -19.94 1.04 2.58
C GLU A 163 -20.78 0.35 3.67
N PRO A 164 -21.99 -0.13 3.37
CA PRO A 164 -22.74 -0.97 4.30
C PRO A 164 -21.95 -2.22 4.67
N TYR A 165 -22.11 -2.67 5.92
CA TYR A 165 -21.67 -4.03 6.28
C TYR A 165 -22.47 -5.05 5.49
N ASP A 166 -21.76 -5.96 4.84
CA ASP A 166 -22.33 -7.04 4.05
C ASP A 166 -21.68 -8.37 4.45
N GLU A 167 -22.46 -9.22 5.12
CA GLU A 167 -22.00 -10.53 5.56
C GLU A 167 -21.55 -11.40 4.38
N ALA A 168 -22.17 -11.27 3.21
CA ALA A 168 -21.82 -12.07 2.04
C ALA A 168 -20.37 -11.78 1.58
N VAL A 169 -19.93 -10.52 1.64
CA VAL A 169 -18.55 -10.13 1.30
C VAL A 169 -17.55 -10.70 2.31
N ALA A 170 -17.92 -10.73 3.60
CA ALA A 170 -17.08 -11.35 4.62
C ALA A 170 -16.98 -12.87 4.43
N LEU A 171 -18.10 -13.54 4.09
CA LEU A 171 -18.13 -14.98 3.79
C LEU A 171 -17.30 -15.31 2.54
N GLU A 172 -17.37 -14.50 1.47
CA GLU A 172 -16.50 -14.67 0.29
C GLU A 172 -15.01 -14.66 0.68
N ALA A 173 -14.61 -13.75 1.57
CA ALA A 173 -13.24 -13.69 2.07
C ALA A 173 -12.85 -14.93 2.90
N LEU A 174 -13.79 -15.47 3.68
CA LEU A 174 -13.58 -16.69 4.45
C LEU A 174 -13.53 -17.93 3.56
N ASP A 175 -14.36 -18.01 2.53
CA ASP A 175 -14.35 -19.10 1.53
C ASP A 175 -13.04 -19.10 0.76
N TRP A 176 -12.51 -17.93 0.42
CA TRP A 176 -11.18 -17.81 -0.17
C TRP A 176 -10.10 -18.43 0.73
N LEU A 177 -10.16 -18.22 2.05
CA LEU A 177 -9.23 -18.84 3.00
C LEU A 177 -9.46 -20.36 3.12
N ALA A 178 -10.72 -20.79 3.15
CA ALA A 178 -11.07 -22.21 3.21
C ALA A 178 -10.50 -22.98 2.00
N ALA A 179 -10.67 -22.44 0.80
CA ALA A 179 -10.11 -23.02 -0.41
C ALA A 179 -8.57 -23.18 -0.37
N ILE A 180 -7.86 -22.26 0.31
CA ILE A 180 -6.41 -22.39 0.49
C ILE A 180 -6.07 -23.49 1.50
N LYS A 181 -6.85 -23.60 2.59
CA LYS A 181 -6.65 -24.67 3.60
C LYS A 181 -6.86 -26.06 3.03
N GLU A 182 -7.80 -26.20 2.10
CA GLU A 182 -8.11 -27.47 1.43
C GLU A 182 -7.13 -27.82 0.31
N SER A 183 -6.30 -26.87 -0.14
CA SER A 183 -5.36 -27.11 -1.22
C SER A 183 -4.22 -28.02 -0.76
N ALA A 184 -4.07 -29.17 -1.42
CA ALA A 184 -2.97 -30.11 -1.16
C ALA A 184 -1.60 -29.57 -1.57
N GLU A 185 -1.57 -28.65 -2.53
CA GLU A 185 -0.34 -28.07 -3.08
C GLU A 185 -0.34 -26.54 -2.96
N ALA A 186 0.87 -25.98 -2.90
CA ALA A 186 1.02 -24.54 -2.85
C ALA A 186 0.47 -23.87 -4.13
N PRO A 187 -0.48 -22.93 -4.03
CA PRO A 187 -0.98 -22.19 -5.18
C PRO A 187 0.15 -21.53 -5.98
N ALA A 188 -0.09 -21.25 -7.25
CA ALA A 188 0.88 -20.56 -8.10
C ALA A 188 1.26 -19.18 -7.53
N PRO A 189 2.48 -18.66 -7.81
CA PRO A 189 2.84 -17.29 -7.44
C PRO A 189 1.90 -16.26 -8.05
N GLU A 190 1.46 -15.28 -7.24
CA GLU A 190 0.50 -14.25 -7.66
C GLU A 190 1.08 -12.83 -7.61
N ARG A 191 2.21 -12.65 -6.94
CA ARG A 191 2.85 -11.35 -6.78
C ARG A 191 4.15 -11.30 -7.57
N ASP A 192 4.40 -10.14 -8.18
CA ASP A 192 5.61 -9.86 -8.93
C ASP A 192 6.88 -10.16 -8.11
N GLU A 193 7.88 -10.74 -8.74
CA GLU A 193 9.17 -11.09 -8.12
C GLU A 193 9.80 -9.87 -7.42
N SER A 194 9.76 -8.70 -8.07
CA SER A 194 10.33 -7.47 -7.52
C SER A 194 9.64 -7.03 -6.22
N TYR A 195 8.34 -7.28 -6.10
CA TYR A 195 7.62 -7.08 -4.84
C TYR A 195 8.01 -8.14 -3.80
N CYS A 196 8.03 -9.42 -4.20
CA CYS A 196 8.29 -10.53 -3.28
C CYS A 196 9.68 -10.44 -2.66
N LYS A 197 10.70 -10.06 -3.42
CA LYS A 197 12.08 -9.88 -2.97
C LYS A 197 12.17 -8.95 -1.74
N PHE A 198 11.36 -7.89 -1.69
CA PHE A 198 11.40 -6.91 -0.61
C PHE A 198 10.33 -7.14 0.47
N TYR A 199 9.25 -7.90 0.15
CA TYR A 199 8.06 -7.90 1.00
C TYR A 199 7.55 -9.28 1.38
N CYS A 200 8.12 -10.35 0.89
CA CYS A 200 7.68 -11.70 1.21
C CYS A 200 8.76 -12.46 1.95
N LYS A 201 8.45 -12.92 3.15
CA LYS A 201 9.37 -13.72 3.97
C LYS A 201 9.65 -15.11 3.37
N PHE A 202 8.83 -15.57 2.46
CA PHE A 202 8.96 -16.82 1.75
C PHE A 202 9.56 -16.66 0.34
N TYR A 203 10.13 -15.51 0.02
CA TYR A 203 10.79 -15.32 -1.26
C TYR A 203 12.15 -16.03 -1.28
N ASP A 204 12.38 -16.79 -2.32
CA ASP A 204 13.65 -17.45 -2.59
C ASP A 204 13.94 -17.39 -4.08
N ALA A 205 15.02 -16.71 -4.46
CA ALA A 205 15.38 -16.52 -5.85
C ALA A 205 15.75 -17.85 -6.55
N SER A 206 16.26 -18.84 -5.79
CA SER A 206 16.58 -20.19 -6.31
C SER A 206 15.33 -21.04 -6.54
N GLY A 207 14.29 -20.83 -5.72
CA GLY A 207 13.08 -21.64 -5.72
C GLY A 207 13.23 -22.99 -5.04
N GLU A 208 14.37 -23.26 -4.41
CA GLU A 208 14.63 -24.55 -3.76
C GLU A 208 13.82 -24.73 -2.47
N MET A 209 13.73 -23.67 -1.67
CA MET A 209 13.10 -23.71 -0.36
C MET A 209 11.90 -22.75 -0.24
N GLY A 210 11.68 -21.88 -1.21
CA GLY A 210 10.68 -20.84 -1.15
C GLY A 210 9.99 -20.54 -2.48
N CYS A 211 9.47 -19.35 -2.59
CA CYS A 211 8.73 -18.87 -3.75
C CYS A 211 9.57 -17.90 -4.58
N VAL A 212 9.71 -18.16 -5.86
CA VAL A 212 10.42 -17.28 -6.81
C VAL A 212 9.65 -15.99 -7.15
N GLY A 213 8.37 -15.88 -6.71
CA GLY A 213 7.48 -14.81 -7.18
C GLY A 213 7.00 -15.05 -8.62
N LEU A 214 6.10 -14.17 -9.08
CA LEU A 214 5.67 -14.18 -10.46
C LEU A 214 6.74 -13.50 -11.31
N LYS A 215 7.42 -14.28 -12.14
CA LYS A 215 8.33 -13.72 -13.15
C LYS A 215 7.47 -13.18 -14.28
N LYS A 216 7.44 -11.86 -14.42
CA LYS A 216 6.95 -11.28 -15.67
C LYS A 216 7.92 -11.72 -16.75
N GLU A 217 7.44 -12.53 -17.66
CA GLU A 217 8.15 -12.72 -18.93
C GLU A 217 8.27 -11.34 -19.57
N ARG A 218 9.40 -10.68 -19.31
CA ARG A 218 9.81 -9.59 -20.19
C ARG A 218 10.20 -10.30 -21.47
N THR A 219 9.32 -10.32 -22.45
CA THR A 219 9.73 -10.49 -23.83
C THR A 219 10.78 -9.40 -24.05
N LYS A 220 12.04 -9.77 -23.85
CA LYS A 220 13.15 -9.00 -24.38
C LYS A 220 12.98 -9.13 -25.90
N THR A 221 12.28 -8.16 -26.49
CA THR A 221 12.46 -7.93 -27.90
C THR A 221 13.94 -7.58 -28.01
N GLU A 222 14.75 -8.50 -28.52
CA GLU A 222 16.12 -8.20 -28.86
C GLU A 222 16.05 -7.11 -29.93
N LEU A 223 16.34 -5.89 -29.51
CA LEU A 223 16.40 -4.78 -30.43
C LEU A 223 17.68 -4.95 -31.25
N PRO A 224 17.62 -4.74 -32.55
CA PRO A 224 18.81 -4.82 -33.40
C PRO A 224 19.86 -3.79 -32.91
N GLU A 225 21.12 -4.16 -33.01
CA GLU A 225 22.23 -3.27 -32.72
C GLU A 225 22.25 -2.14 -33.73
N ILE A 226 22.39 -0.89 -33.26
CA ILE A 226 22.50 0.28 -34.10
C ILE A 226 24.00 0.55 -34.28
N GLU A 227 24.53 0.30 -35.48
CA GLU A 227 25.95 0.49 -35.82
C GLU A 227 26.34 1.96 -36.03
N ASP A 228 25.45 2.90 -35.80
CA ASP A 228 25.71 4.35 -36.00
C ASP A 228 26.31 4.95 -34.71
N SER A 229 27.58 5.29 -34.76
CA SER A 229 28.32 5.97 -33.69
C SER A 229 27.73 7.34 -33.30
N SER A 230 27.02 8.00 -34.19
CA SER A 230 26.33 9.26 -33.90
C SER A 230 25.08 9.01 -33.03
N ALA A 231 24.43 7.87 -33.20
CA ALA A 231 23.32 7.46 -32.35
C ALA A 231 23.76 7.18 -30.91
N ASP A 232 24.94 6.59 -30.72
CA ASP A 232 25.51 6.35 -29.39
C ASP A 232 25.78 7.65 -28.65
N LEU A 233 26.43 8.63 -29.32
CA LEU A 233 26.69 9.94 -28.73
C LEU A 233 25.38 10.66 -28.35
N SER A 234 24.39 10.63 -29.24
CA SER A 234 23.10 11.25 -29.01
C SER A 234 22.32 10.56 -27.87
N ALA A 235 22.39 9.25 -27.77
CA ALA A 235 21.77 8.49 -26.68
C ALA A 235 22.43 8.79 -25.32
N LEU A 236 23.77 8.92 -25.31
CA LEU A 236 24.52 9.29 -24.11
C LEU A 236 24.16 10.71 -23.65
N GLU A 237 24.16 11.67 -24.58
CA GLU A 237 23.77 13.06 -24.30
C GLU A 237 22.32 13.13 -23.78
N TYR A 238 21.40 12.43 -24.44
CA TYR A 238 20.02 12.35 -23.99
C TYR A 238 19.89 11.84 -22.55
N ALA A 239 20.59 10.75 -22.21
CA ALA A 239 20.59 10.18 -20.87
C ALA A 239 21.20 11.14 -19.82
N GLN A 240 22.23 11.90 -20.19
CA GLN A 240 22.83 12.92 -19.32
C GLN A 240 21.87 14.09 -19.08
N LEU A 241 21.20 14.57 -20.14
CA LEU A 241 20.19 15.62 -20.03
C LEU A 241 19.00 15.19 -19.19
N ASP A 242 18.53 13.96 -19.33
CA ASP A 242 17.43 13.42 -18.55
C ASP A 242 17.77 13.39 -17.04
N ASN A 243 19.00 13.01 -16.69
CA ASN A 243 19.50 13.07 -15.32
C ASN A 243 19.61 14.52 -14.79
N GLN A 244 20.08 15.46 -15.60
CA GLN A 244 20.13 16.87 -15.22
C GLN A 244 18.74 17.46 -14.99
N ILE A 245 17.80 17.17 -15.89
CA ILE A 245 16.40 17.59 -15.77
C ILE A 245 15.81 17.05 -14.46
N LYS A 246 16.05 15.79 -14.11
CA LYS A 246 15.60 15.20 -12.86
C LYS A 246 16.15 15.95 -11.65
N GLN A 247 17.47 16.17 -11.59
CA GLN A 247 18.11 16.91 -10.49
C GLN A 247 17.61 18.35 -10.36
N LEU A 248 17.46 19.04 -11.50
CA LEU A 248 16.96 20.41 -11.54
C LEU A 248 15.49 20.47 -11.12
N THR A 249 14.69 19.47 -11.48
CA THR A 249 13.28 19.35 -11.07
C THR A 249 13.19 19.16 -9.55
N GLU A 250 13.95 18.23 -8.98
CA GLU A 250 14.00 18.00 -7.53
C GLU A 250 14.44 19.27 -6.79
N ARG A 251 15.47 19.97 -7.31
CA ARG A 251 15.93 21.25 -6.73
C ARG A 251 14.86 22.33 -6.82
N LYS A 252 14.17 22.44 -7.95
CA LYS A 252 13.07 23.40 -8.14
C LYS A 252 11.91 23.13 -7.18
N GLU A 253 11.56 21.87 -6.94
CA GLU A 253 10.54 21.48 -5.97
C GLU A 253 10.95 21.86 -4.55
N ALA A 254 12.19 21.57 -4.15
CA ALA A 254 12.70 21.97 -2.85
C ALA A 254 12.67 23.50 -2.65
N ILE A 255 13.02 24.27 -3.68
CA ILE A 255 12.91 25.74 -3.63
C ILE A 255 11.45 26.16 -3.54
N ARG A 256 10.54 25.57 -4.33
CA ARG A 256 9.11 25.84 -4.25
C ARG A 256 8.57 25.65 -2.83
N ASP A 257 8.98 24.54 -2.20
CA ASP A 257 8.54 24.21 -0.85
C ASP A 257 9.10 25.20 0.19
N SER A 258 10.32 25.70 0.00
CA SER A 258 10.90 26.76 0.85
C SER A 258 10.20 28.11 0.71
N LEU A 259 9.48 28.34 -0.41
CA LEU A 259 8.69 29.55 -0.65
C LEU A 259 7.23 29.38 -0.21
N ALA A 260 6.85 28.22 0.33
CA ALA A 260 5.47 27.95 0.76
C ALA A 260 5.02 28.98 1.84
N GLY A 261 3.83 29.54 1.64
CA GLY A 261 3.27 30.55 2.56
C GLY A 261 3.82 31.97 2.40
N LEU A 262 4.82 32.19 1.56
CA LEU A 262 5.31 33.53 1.26
C LEU A 262 4.44 34.17 0.16
N LEU A 263 4.10 35.45 0.36
CA LEU A 263 3.34 36.26 -0.60
C LEU A 263 3.94 37.65 -0.66
N GLY A 264 4.24 38.15 -1.84
CA GLY A 264 4.75 39.53 -2.03
C GLY A 264 5.85 39.63 -3.04
N VAL A 265 6.60 40.74 -3.02
CA VAL A 265 7.69 41.03 -3.92
C VAL A 265 9.01 41.04 -3.13
N THR A 266 9.98 40.28 -3.61
CA THR A 266 11.33 40.24 -3.03
C THR A 266 12.09 41.54 -3.31
N LYS A 267 13.15 41.79 -2.54
CA LYS A 267 14.04 42.97 -2.76
C LYS A 267 14.65 42.99 -4.19
N SER A 268 14.77 41.82 -4.83
CA SER A 268 15.28 41.67 -6.19
C SER A 268 14.17 41.77 -7.26
N GLY A 269 12.94 42.11 -6.89
CA GLY A 269 11.83 42.34 -7.81
C GLY A 269 11.08 41.09 -8.26
N PHE A 270 11.29 39.91 -7.65
CA PHE A 270 10.52 38.70 -7.98
C PHE A 270 9.20 38.69 -7.20
N GLU A 271 8.08 38.57 -7.91
CA GLU A 271 6.76 38.39 -7.32
C GLU A 271 6.55 36.93 -6.93
N ILE A 272 6.21 36.67 -5.65
CA ILE A 272 5.82 35.36 -5.14
C ILE A 272 4.32 35.39 -4.92
N LYS A 273 3.57 34.53 -5.64
CA LYS A 273 2.13 34.43 -5.56
C LYS A 273 1.68 33.00 -5.67
N TRP A 274 0.84 32.56 -4.74
CA TRP A 274 0.21 31.28 -4.74
C TRP A 274 -1.23 31.40 -5.23
N THR A 275 -1.58 30.63 -6.25
CA THR A 275 -2.95 30.61 -6.79
C THR A 275 -3.51 29.21 -6.58
N SER A 276 -4.63 29.12 -5.89
CA SER A 276 -5.38 27.85 -5.79
C SER A 276 -6.06 27.60 -7.13
N ILE A 277 -5.72 26.49 -7.77
CA ILE A 277 -6.37 26.04 -9.02
C ILE A 277 -7.19 24.80 -8.66
N GLN A 278 -8.51 24.93 -8.74
CA GLN A 278 -9.39 23.77 -8.63
C GLN A 278 -9.59 23.18 -10.03
N ASN A 279 -8.96 22.03 -10.26
CA ASN A 279 -9.18 21.27 -11.48
C ASN A 279 -10.46 20.44 -11.32
N ASN A 280 -11.50 20.79 -12.06
CA ASN A 280 -12.68 19.95 -12.14
C ASN A 280 -12.36 18.75 -13.03
N THR A 281 -12.35 17.57 -12.45
CA THR A 281 -12.25 16.30 -13.18
C THR A 281 -13.64 15.69 -13.32
N VAL A 282 -13.85 14.95 -14.41
CA VAL A 282 -15.10 14.22 -14.60
C VAL A 282 -15.21 13.16 -13.49
N ASP A 283 -16.31 13.19 -12.76
CA ASP A 283 -16.65 12.15 -11.80
C ASP A 283 -17.05 10.88 -12.58
N LYS A 284 -16.08 9.98 -12.71
CA LYS A 284 -16.26 8.74 -13.49
C LYS A 284 -17.32 7.83 -12.88
N GLU A 285 -17.44 7.79 -11.57
CA GLU A 285 -18.41 6.95 -10.86
C GLU A 285 -19.83 7.48 -11.10
N ALA A 286 -20.02 8.79 -11.01
CA ALA A 286 -21.31 9.42 -11.32
C ALA A 286 -21.70 9.21 -12.80
N VAL A 287 -20.73 9.29 -13.72
CA VAL A 287 -20.96 9.04 -15.16
C VAL A 287 -21.31 7.58 -15.41
N GLU A 288 -20.59 6.63 -14.82
CA GLU A 288 -20.85 5.20 -14.96
C GLU A 288 -22.22 4.81 -14.38
N LYS A 289 -22.56 5.39 -13.22
CA LYS A 289 -23.89 5.20 -12.61
C LYS A 289 -25.03 5.74 -13.47
N ALA A 290 -24.79 6.86 -14.16
CA ALA A 290 -25.82 7.51 -14.99
C ALA A 290 -25.98 6.86 -16.38
N LEU A 291 -24.90 6.39 -16.99
CA LEU A 291 -24.86 5.90 -18.37
C LEU A 291 -24.66 4.38 -18.48
N GLY A 292 -24.30 3.69 -17.41
CA GLY A 292 -23.92 2.28 -17.42
C GLY A 292 -22.51 1.99 -17.98
N TYR A 293 -21.80 3.01 -18.42
CA TYR A 293 -20.42 2.93 -18.89
C TYR A 293 -19.73 4.29 -18.81
N VAL A 294 -18.39 4.31 -18.78
CA VAL A 294 -17.61 5.55 -18.88
C VAL A 294 -17.23 5.78 -20.35
N PRO A 295 -17.72 6.85 -21.00
CA PRO A 295 -17.34 7.13 -22.39
C PRO A 295 -15.83 7.38 -22.50
N MET A 296 -15.15 6.60 -23.32
CA MET A 296 -13.72 6.76 -23.60
C MET A 296 -13.54 7.39 -24.97
N LYS A 297 -12.78 8.49 -25.02
CA LYS A 297 -12.34 9.06 -26.29
C LYS A 297 -10.99 8.46 -26.65
N GLN A 298 -10.85 7.97 -27.86
CA GLN A 298 -9.56 7.54 -28.37
C GLN A 298 -8.56 8.72 -28.34
N GLY A 299 -7.47 8.56 -27.60
CA GLY A 299 -6.41 9.55 -27.51
C GLY A 299 -5.68 9.69 -28.85
N LYS A 300 -4.99 10.80 -29.06
CA LYS A 300 -4.07 10.92 -30.19
C LYS A 300 -2.92 9.93 -29.98
N GLU A 301 -2.57 9.23 -31.04
CA GLU A 301 -1.36 8.40 -31.06
C GLU A 301 -0.13 9.28 -30.77
N SER A 302 0.69 8.89 -29.81
CA SER A 302 1.91 9.61 -29.46
C SER A 302 3.06 8.62 -29.36
N ALA A 303 4.18 8.97 -29.99
CA ALA A 303 5.43 8.24 -29.85
C ALA A 303 6.16 8.71 -28.58
N ARG A 304 6.69 7.78 -27.80
CA ARG A 304 7.52 8.06 -26.63
C ARG A 304 8.91 7.47 -26.83
N LEU A 305 9.92 8.34 -26.87
CA LEU A 305 11.31 7.91 -26.85
C LEU A 305 11.66 7.42 -25.43
N SER A 306 12.35 6.31 -25.33
CA SER A 306 12.95 5.83 -24.08
C SER A 306 14.39 5.43 -24.39
N VAL A 307 15.34 6.12 -23.76
CA VAL A 307 16.76 5.80 -23.82
C VAL A 307 17.16 5.25 -22.45
N LYS A 308 17.72 4.05 -22.40
CA LYS A 308 18.20 3.42 -21.17
C LYS A 308 19.56 2.79 -21.42
N GLN A 309 20.49 3.05 -20.52
CA GLN A 309 21.77 2.34 -20.52
C GLN A 309 21.53 0.87 -20.16
N THR A 310 21.81 -0.04 -21.08
CA THR A 310 21.86 -1.47 -20.81
C THR A 310 23.19 -1.75 -20.11
N GLY A 311 23.16 -2.35 -18.90
CA GLY A 311 24.35 -2.58 -18.09
C GLY A 311 25.47 -3.19 -18.92
N GLY A 312 26.60 -2.51 -18.98
CA GLY A 312 27.83 -3.04 -19.55
C GLY A 312 28.26 -4.27 -18.73
N LYS A 313 28.79 -5.25 -19.46
CA LYS A 313 29.46 -6.43 -18.90
C LYS A 313 30.71 -6.00 -18.13
#